data_61371bca64e819e5adb58c4c34e81320
#
_entry.id   61371bca64e819e5adb58c4c34e81320
#
_cell.length_a   1.000
_cell.length_b   1.000
_cell.length_c   1.000
_cell.angle_alpha   90.00
_cell.angle_beta   90.00
_cell.angle_gamma   90.00
#
_symmetry.space_group_name_H-M   'P 1'
#
loop_
_entity.id
_entity.type
_entity.pdbx_description
1 polymer ?
#
loop_
_entity_poly.entity_id
_entity_poly.type
_entity_poly.pdbx_seq_one_letter_code
_entity_poly.pdbx_strand_id
1 'polypeptide(L)' 'MNAKVIVMPKATVLDPQGNAVRDAMRHLGMPEVRSVRIGKYMEIEIEGQNGELESRLHQLCRDLLSNPVIEDYELKKSDE' A
#
# COMPACT_ATOMS: atom_id res chain seq x y z
N MET A 1 -5.35 17.95 8.28
CA MET A 1 -5.49 16.48 8.41
C MET A 1 -4.35 15.80 7.67
N ASN A 2 -3.73 14.85 8.31
CA ASN A 2 -2.73 14.02 7.68
C ASN A 2 -3.29 12.62 7.48
N ALA A 3 -2.98 12.02 6.36
CA ALA A 3 -3.42 10.67 6.05
C ALA A 3 -2.24 9.81 5.61
N LYS A 4 -2.32 8.53 5.91
CA LYS A 4 -1.35 7.54 5.49
C LYS A 4 -2.09 6.47 4.70
N VAL A 5 -1.60 6.17 3.51
CA VAL A 5 -2.22 5.19 2.64
C VAL A 5 -1.21 4.09 2.35
N ILE A 6 -1.61 2.87 2.62
CA ILE A 6 -0.81 1.69 2.33
C ILE A 6 -1.52 0.93 1.22
N VAL A 7 -0.81 0.68 0.12
CA VAL A 7 -1.35 -0.05 -1.02
C VAL A 7 -0.53 -1.32 -1.21
N MET A 8 -1.20 -2.46 -1.17
CA MET A 8 -0.55 -3.77 -1.30
C MET A 8 -1.19 -4.56 -2.42
N PRO A 9 -0.41 -5.34 -3.17
CA PRO A 9 -1.01 -6.26 -4.14
C PRO A 9 -1.86 -7.30 -3.43
N LYS A 10 -2.96 -7.71 -4.06
CA LYS A 10 -3.79 -8.78 -3.53
C LYS A 10 -2.97 -10.07 -3.46
N ALA A 11 -3.29 -10.93 -2.48
CA ALA A 11 -2.54 -12.16 -2.25
C ALA A 11 -2.54 -13.10 -3.46
N THR A 12 -3.56 -12.99 -4.31
CA THR A 12 -3.71 -13.83 -5.50
C THR A 12 -2.96 -13.31 -6.72
N VAL A 13 -2.37 -12.11 -6.62
CA VAL A 13 -1.69 -11.48 -7.76
C VAL A 13 -0.22 -11.84 -7.73
N LEU A 14 0.32 -12.14 -8.91
CA LEU A 14 1.76 -12.37 -9.06
C LEU A 14 2.53 -11.07 -8.79
N ASP A 15 3.55 -11.15 -7.95
CA ASP A 15 4.41 -10.03 -7.60
C ASP A 15 5.85 -10.32 -8.00
N PRO A 16 6.24 -10.00 -9.25
CA PRO A 16 7.58 -10.28 -9.72
C PRO A 16 8.68 -9.57 -8.91
N GLN A 17 8.41 -8.35 -8.44
CA GLN A 17 9.37 -7.61 -7.63
C GLN A 17 9.55 -8.29 -6.27
N GLY A 18 8.46 -8.68 -5.62
CA GLY A 18 8.53 -9.38 -4.34
C GLY A 18 9.25 -10.71 -4.47
N ASN A 19 8.98 -11.44 -5.53
CA ASN A 19 9.64 -12.71 -5.77
C ASN A 19 11.14 -12.53 -6.01
N ALA A 20 11.54 -11.49 -6.73
CA ALA A 20 12.96 -11.21 -6.97
C ALA A 20 13.67 -10.86 -5.66
N VAL A 21 13.04 -10.08 -4.79
CA VAL A 21 13.61 -9.74 -3.48
C VAL A 21 13.72 -10.99 -2.61
N ARG A 22 12.67 -11.82 -2.60
CA ARG A 22 12.70 -13.09 -1.85
C ARG A 22 13.88 -13.94 -2.27
N ASP A 23 14.07 -14.10 -3.58
CA ASP A 23 15.14 -14.96 -4.09
C ASP A 23 16.52 -14.37 -3.75
N ALA A 24 16.67 -13.05 -3.81
CA ALA A 24 17.91 -12.39 -3.43
C ALA A 24 18.21 -12.58 -1.93
N MET A 25 17.20 -12.45 -1.07
CA MET A 25 17.37 -12.66 0.38
C MET A 25 17.78 -14.09 0.69
N ARG A 26 17.16 -15.05 0.03
CA ARG A 26 17.51 -16.47 0.21
C ARG A 26 18.94 -16.73 -0.24
N HIS A 27 19.33 -16.15 -1.36
CA HIS A 27 20.67 -16.31 -1.91
C HIS A 27 21.74 -15.67 -1.01
N LEU A 28 21.39 -14.59 -0.32
CA LEU A 28 22.32 -13.88 0.56
C LEU A 28 22.37 -14.44 2.00
N GLY A 29 21.75 -15.57 2.25
CA GLY A 29 21.93 -16.29 3.50
C GLY A 29 20.67 -16.45 4.34
N MET A 30 19.48 -16.16 3.82
CA MET A 30 18.23 -16.35 4.54
C MET A 30 17.28 -17.28 3.78
N PRO A 31 17.59 -18.58 3.70
CA PRO A 31 16.70 -19.51 2.97
C PRO A 31 15.33 -19.69 3.63
N GLU A 32 15.15 -19.20 4.86
CA GLU A 32 13.87 -19.26 5.57
C GLU A 32 12.82 -18.31 5.02
N VAL A 33 13.22 -17.32 4.21
CA VAL A 33 12.26 -16.37 3.63
C VAL A 33 11.37 -17.08 2.63
N ARG A 34 10.06 -17.09 2.93
CA ARG A 34 9.08 -17.80 2.08
C ARG A 34 8.45 -16.89 1.05
N SER A 35 8.16 -15.67 1.45
CA SER A 35 7.49 -14.73 0.56
C SER A 35 7.90 -13.31 0.89
N VAL A 36 7.89 -12.46 -0.13
CA VAL A 36 8.07 -11.03 0.01
C VAL A 36 7.01 -10.37 -0.87
N ARG A 37 6.32 -9.39 -0.32
CA ARG A 37 5.34 -8.60 -1.05
C ARG A 37 5.77 -7.15 -0.98
N ILE A 38 5.72 -6.46 -2.10
CA ILE A 38 6.13 -5.07 -2.19
C ILE A 38 4.90 -4.22 -2.47
N GLY A 39 4.69 -3.22 -1.65
CA GLY A 39 3.60 -2.28 -1.81
C GLY A 39 4.09 -0.85 -1.80
N LYS A 40 3.14 0.07 -1.64
CA LYS A 40 3.40 1.50 -1.59
C LYS A 40 2.92 2.06 -0.27
N TYR A 41 3.64 3.05 0.23
CA TYR A 41 3.24 3.80 1.41
C TYR A 41 3.25 5.27 1.05
N MET A 42 2.13 5.96 1.31
CA MET A 42 1.99 7.37 0.98
C MET A 42 1.61 8.17 2.22
N GLU A 43 2.21 9.33 2.37
CA GLU A 43 1.83 10.30 3.39
C GLU A 43 1.22 11.50 2.68
N ILE A 44 0.01 11.85 3.09
CA ILE A 44 -0.76 12.91 2.42
C ILE A 44 -1.13 13.95 3.46
N GLU A 45 -0.76 15.18 3.20
CA GLU A 45 -1.14 16.32 4.03
C GLU A 45 -2.27 17.06 3.34
N ILE A 46 -3.39 17.23 4.06
CA ILE A 46 -4.59 17.87 3.51
C ILE A 46 -4.96 19.03 4.41
N GLU A 47 -5.21 20.16 3.78
CA GLU A 47 -5.68 21.34 4.49
C GLU A 47 -7.14 21.19 4.86
N GLY A 48 -7.47 21.32 6.16
CA GLY A 48 -8.82 21.16 6.66
C GLY A 48 -9.06 19.82 7.34
N GLN A 49 -10.23 19.70 7.96
CA GLN A 49 -10.65 18.48 8.65
C GLN A 49 -12.17 18.38 8.61
N ASN A 50 -12.70 17.51 7.77
CA ASN A 50 -14.13 17.19 7.83
C ASN A 50 -14.39 15.84 7.17
N GLY A 51 -15.59 15.29 7.39
CA GLY A 51 -15.97 13.98 6.87
C GLY A 51 -16.03 13.91 5.36
N GLU A 52 -16.32 15.05 4.71
CA GLU A 52 -16.33 15.10 3.26
C GLU A 52 -14.94 14.88 2.68
N LEU A 53 -13.90 15.46 3.30
CA LEU A 53 -12.54 15.26 2.86
C LEU A 53 -12.13 13.79 2.98
N GLU A 54 -12.54 13.13 4.05
CA GLU A 54 -12.24 11.71 4.24
C GLU A 54 -12.92 10.86 3.17
N SER A 55 -14.18 11.13 2.88
CA SER A 55 -14.92 10.41 1.84
C SER A 55 -14.28 10.58 0.46
N ARG A 56 -13.88 11.81 0.15
CA ARG A 56 -13.21 12.11 -1.10
C ARG A 56 -11.85 11.42 -1.19
N LEU A 57 -11.14 11.35 -0.07
CA LEU A 57 -9.85 10.68 -0.03
C LEU A 57 -9.99 9.18 -0.26
N HIS A 58 -11.00 8.54 0.33
CA HIS A 58 -11.30 7.13 0.05
C HIS A 58 -11.58 6.91 -1.44
N GLN A 59 -12.32 7.82 -2.05
CA GLN A 59 -12.61 7.72 -3.47
C GLN A 59 -11.34 7.80 -4.31
N LEU A 60 -10.43 8.70 -3.96
CA LEU A 60 -9.14 8.82 -4.64
C LEU A 60 -8.27 7.59 -4.41
N CYS A 61 -8.33 6.98 -3.24
CA CYS A 61 -7.60 5.74 -2.99
C CYS A 61 -8.04 4.64 -3.95
N ARG A 62 -9.36 4.54 -4.18
CA ARG A 62 -9.89 3.54 -5.11
C ARG A 62 -9.60 3.87 -6.56
N ASP A 63 -9.74 5.14 -6.94
CA ASP A 63 -9.78 5.53 -8.35
C ASP A 63 -8.40 5.93 -8.90
N LEU A 64 -7.49 6.36 -8.04
CA LEU A 64 -6.21 6.91 -8.47
C LEU A 64 -5.01 6.23 -7.80
N LEU A 65 -5.05 6.09 -6.47
CA LEU A 65 -3.88 5.68 -5.69
C LEU A 65 -3.66 4.18 -5.69
N SER A 66 -4.67 3.41 -6.01
CA SER A 66 -4.57 1.96 -6.10
C SER A 66 -5.30 1.47 -7.35
N ASN A 67 -5.01 0.23 -7.73
CA ASN A 67 -5.77 -0.45 -8.78
C ASN A 67 -6.63 -1.51 -8.08
N PRO A 68 -7.95 -1.28 -7.90
CA PRO A 68 -8.77 -2.17 -7.10
C PRO A 68 -8.92 -3.58 -7.67
N VAL A 69 -8.55 -3.80 -8.92
CA VAL A 69 -8.56 -5.13 -9.51
C VAL A 69 -7.43 -6.00 -8.93
N ILE A 70 -6.26 -5.40 -8.70
CA ILE A 70 -5.07 -6.14 -8.29
C ILE A 70 -4.49 -5.70 -6.95
N GLU A 71 -5.01 -4.63 -6.35
CA GLU A 71 -4.46 -4.05 -5.12
C GLU A 71 -5.55 -3.79 -4.10
N ASP A 72 -5.14 -3.88 -2.83
CA ASP A 72 -5.95 -3.45 -1.70
C ASP A 72 -5.28 -2.22 -1.09
N TYR A 73 -6.07 -1.36 -0.46
CA TYR A 73 -5.50 -0.21 0.23
C TYR A 73 -6.01 -0.13 1.67
N GLU A 74 -5.21 0.52 2.50
CA GLU A 74 -5.59 0.83 3.87
C GLU A 74 -5.35 2.32 4.09
N LEU A 75 -6.37 3.03 4.55
CA LEU A 75 -6.30 4.46 4.83
C LEU A 75 -6.33 4.67 6.33
N LYS A 76 -5.32 5.36 6.84
CA LYS A 76 -5.24 5.75 8.25
C LYS A 76 -5.20 7.26 8.33
N LYS A 77 -6.05 7.83 9.16
CA LYS A 77 -6.15 9.26 9.34
C LYS A 77 -5.44 9.66 10.64
N SER A 78 -4.73 10.77 10.60
CA SER A 78 -4.07 11.36 11.76
C SER A 78 -4.51 12.82 11.90
N ASP A 79 -4.74 13.24 13.13
CA ASP A 79 -5.16 14.61 13.43
C ASP A 79 -3.97 15.57 13.67
N GLU A 80 -2.77 15.12 13.46
CA GLU A 80 -1.57 15.95 13.65
C GLU A 80 -1.19 16.77 12.44
#